data_4d8fca3fa7528581814ccd03f2c5dc2a
#
_entry.id   4d8fca3fa7528581814ccd03f2c5dc2a
#
_cell.length_a   1.000
_cell.length_b   1.000
_cell.length_c   1.000
_cell.angle_alpha   90.00
_cell.angle_beta   90.00
_cell.angle_gamma   90.00
#
_symmetry.space_group_name_H-M   'P 1'
#
loop_
_entity.id
_entity.type
_entity.pdbx_description
1 polymer ?
#
loop_
_entity_poly.entity_id
_entity_poly.type
_entity_poly.pdbx_seq_one_letter_code
_entity_poly.pdbx_strand_id
1 'polypeptide(L)'
;MKILTWNCNGIRARFPLIKKIIELEKPDLLFLQETKIEDKIFPEKEFHNLGYEFLFYRGEKSYNGVACISKVPFGDCGYKNWHDIEDCRHIFVKIKNTTIHNFYVPAGGDIPDTTVNSKFLHKISFLREMENWLRDKPSNRNEIILGDLNIAPLPDDVWSHKQLLNVVSHTPQETDLLLDVLHSGSFEDLIRQFFPIPEKVFSWWSYRSKDWRHSDRGRRLDHIWATNSISKRVSKVNILKDARGWDKPSDHVPILVEIELV
;
A
#
# COMPACT_ATOMS: atom_id res chain seq x y z
N MET A 1 -17.12 3.55 7.19
CA MET A 1 -16.68 3.21 5.81
C MET A 1 -15.58 2.18 5.90
N LYS A 2 -15.62 1.17 5.06
CA LYS A 2 -14.60 0.13 4.95
C LYS A 2 -13.68 0.42 3.79
N ILE A 3 -12.39 0.60 4.07
CA ILE A 3 -11.34 0.85 3.08
C ILE A 3 -10.40 -0.35 3.10
N LEU A 4 -10.15 -0.93 1.93
CA LEU A 4 -9.24 -2.06 1.76
C LEU A 4 -8.09 -1.67 0.83
N THR A 5 -6.86 -1.99 1.23
CA THR A 5 -5.67 -1.87 0.37
C THR A 5 -5.05 -3.23 0.13
N TRP A 6 -4.58 -3.49 -1.09
CA TRP A 6 -3.95 -4.76 -1.45
C TRP A 6 -3.05 -4.66 -2.68
N ASN A 7 -1.79 -4.99 -2.52
CA ASN A 7 -0.95 -5.32 -3.68
C ASN A 7 -1.41 -6.67 -4.25
N CYS A 8 -2.13 -6.62 -5.35
CA CYS A 8 -2.73 -7.84 -5.93
C CYS A 8 -1.77 -8.62 -6.84
N ASN A 9 -0.60 -8.09 -7.14
CA ASN A 9 0.41 -8.71 -8.02
C ASN A 9 -0.17 -9.22 -9.35
N GLY A 10 -0.90 -8.36 -10.06
CA GLY A 10 -1.54 -8.62 -11.34
C GLY A 10 -3.05 -8.88 -11.24
N ILE A 11 -3.82 -7.84 -11.56
CA ILE A 11 -5.28 -7.81 -11.38
C ILE A 11 -6.01 -8.93 -12.13
N ARG A 12 -5.61 -9.25 -13.37
CA ARG A 12 -6.24 -10.31 -14.16
C ARG A 12 -6.10 -11.67 -13.51
N ALA A 13 -4.91 -12.00 -13.04
CA ALA A 13 -4.64 -13.30 -12.42
C ALA A 13 -5.32 -13.45 -11.05
N ARG A 14 -5.53 -12.34 -10.34
CA ARG A 14 -6.11 -12.30 -8.99
C ARG A 14 -7.56 -11.82 -8.97
N PHE A 15 -8.18 -11.58 -10.12
CA PHE A 15 -9.57 -11.13 -10.16
C PHE A 15 -10.54 -12.06 -9.41
N PRO A 16 -10.43 -13.40 -9.50
CA PRO A 16 -11.25 -14.30 -8.68
C PRO A 16 -11.07 -14.07 -7.16
N LEU A 17 -9.87 -13.76 -6.72
CA LEU A 17 -9.59 -13.47 -5.31
C LEU A 17 -10.06 -12.08 -4.90
N ILE A 18 -9.97 -11.09 -5.78
CA ILE A 18 -10.54 -9.75 -5.59
C ILE A 18 -12.06 -9.88 -5.40
N LYS A 19 -12.73 -10.64 -6.26
CA LYS A 19 -14.16 -10.92 -6.12
C LYS A 19 -14.48 -11.58 -4.78
N LYS A 20 -13.72 -12.60 -4.38
CA LYS A 20 -13.87 -13.27 -3.10
C LYS A 20 -13.72 -12.30 -1.91
N ILE A 21 -12.73 -11.40 -1.92
CA ILE A 21 -12.54 -10.38 -0.89
C ILE A 21 -13.74 -9.42 -0.84
N ILE A 22 -14.21 -8.99 -2.00
CA ILE A 22 -15.39 -8.12 -2.10
C ILE A 22 -16.62 -8.78 -1.49
N GLU A 23 -16.83 -10.07 -1.74
CA GLU A 23 -17.96 -10.84 -1.20
C GLU A 23 -17.85 -11.01 0.33
N LEU A 24 -16.65 -11.28 0.85
CA LEU A 24 -16.41 -11.53 2.27
C LEU A 24 -16.43 -10.23 3.11
N GLU A 25 -15.67 -9.23 2.69
CA GLU A 25 -15.43 -8.03 3.48
C GLU A 25 -16.34 -6.86 3.11
N LYS A 26 -16.89 -6.85 1.89
CA LYS A 26 -17.79 -5.82 1.36
C LYS A 26 -17.22 -4.40 1.53
N PRO A 27 -15.97 -4.13 1.10
CA PRO A 27 -15.39 -2.82 1.24
C PRO A 27 -16.18 -1.77 0.47
N ASP A 28 -16.20 -0.53 0.98
CA ASP A 28 -16.74 0.62 0.25
C ASP A 28 -15.74 1.13 -0.78
N LEU A 29 -14.44 1.05 -0.42
CA LEU A 29 -13.29 1.45 -1.21
C LEU A 29 -12.28 0.33 -1.25
N LEU A 30 -11.76 0.06 -2.46
CA LEU A 30 -10.70 -0.90 -2.70
C LEU A 30 -9.56 -0.20 -3.43
N PHE A 31 -8.38 -0.17 -2.82
CA PHE A 31 -7.16 0.36 -3.39
C PHE A 31 -6.23 -0.79 -3.75
N LEU A 32 -5.83 -0.87 -5.02
CA LEU A 32 -4.96 -1.92 -5.53
C LEU A 32 -3.61 -1.36 -5.95
N GLN A 33 -2.57 -2.14 -5.75
CA GLN A 33 -1.22 -1.90 -6.26
C GLN A 33 -0.79 -3.10 -7.12
N GLU A 34 0.19 -2.89 -7.97
CA GLU A 34 0.66 -3.86 -8.96
C GLU A 34 -0.47 -4.45 -9.82
N THR A 35 -1.31 -3.58 -10.37
CA THR A 35 -2.40 -4.04 -11.27
C THR A 35 -1.87 -4.68 -12.53
N LYS A 36 -0.66 -4.28 -13.01
CA LYS A 36 0.08 -4.84 -14.14
C LYS A 36 -0.75 -4.93 -15.43
N ILE A 37 -1.58 -3.93 -15.67
CA ILE A 37 -2.51 -3.86 -16.79
C ILE A 37 -2.56 -2.43 -17.33
N GLU A 38 -2.61 -2.29 -18.66
CA GLU A 38 -2.81 -0.98 -19.31
C GLU A 38 -4.24 -0.46 -19.08
N ASP A 39 -4.39 0.84 -18.98
CA ASP A 39 -5.70 1.50 -18.72
C ASP A 39 -6.79 1.07 -19.71
N LYS A 40 -6.47 0.98 -20.99
CA LYS A 40 -7.45 0.62 -22.06
C LYS A 40 -8.09 -0.77 -21.92
N ILE A 41 -7.51 -1.65 -21.10
CA ILE A 41 -7.99 -3.03 -20.88
C ILE A 41 -8.25 -3.31 -19.40
N PHE A 42 -8.38 -2.25 -18.59
CA PHE A 42 -8.75 -2.37 -17.18
C PHE A 42 -10.17 -2.99 -17.06
N PRO A 43 -10.42 -3.91 -16.12
CA PRO A 43 -11.69 -4.65 -16.02
C PRO A 43 -12.82 -3.82 -15.37
N GLU A 44 -13.13 -2.63 -15.93
CA GLU A 44 -14.16 -1.73 -15.40
C GLU A 44 -15.53 -2.40 -15.31
N LYS A 45 -15.95 -3.07 -16.42
CA LYS A 45 -17.25 -3.72 -16.51
C LYS A 45 -17.44 -4.76 -15.40
N GLU A 46 -16.40 -5.49 -15.07
CA GLU A 46 -16.41 -6.50 -14.01
C GLU A 46 -16.61 -5.85 -12.65
N PHE A 47 -15.98 -4.70 -12.38
CA PHE A 47 -16.19 -3.97 -11.13
C PHE A 47 -17.58 -3.33 -11.06
N HIS A 48 -18.10 -2.77 -12.17
CA HIS A 48 -19.47 -2.27 -12.23
C HIS A 48 -20.48 -3.38 -11.90
N ASN A 49 -20.29 -4.60 -12.43
CA ASN A 49 -21.13 -5.75 -12.09
C ASN A 49 -21.08 -6.16 -10.61
N LEU A 50 -20.04 -5.75 -9.88
CA LEU A 50 -19.89 -5.95 -8.44
C LEU A 50 -20.41 -4.76 -7.61
N GLY A 51 -21.01 -3.75 -8.24
CA GLY A 51 -21.59 -2.58 -7.61
C GLY A 51 -20.60 -1.45 -7.28
N TYR A 52 -19.46 -1.42 -7.96
CA TYR A 52 -18.49 -0.33 -7.84
C TYR A 52 -18.61 0.58 -9.07
N GLU A 53 -19.19 1.75 -8.89
CA GLU A 53 -19.53 2.66 -10.00
C GLU A 53 -18.41 3.68 -10.31
N PHE A 54 -17.54 3.95 -9.34
CA PHE A 54 -16.52 5.00 -9.46
C PHE A 54 -15.13 4.37 -9.44
N LEU A 55 -14.39 4.55 -10.53
CA LEU A 55 -13.07 3.99 -10.71
C LEU A 55 -12.08 5.08 -11.12
N PHE A 56 -10.89 5.05 -10.52
CA PHE A 56 -9.75 5.86 -10.96
C PHE A 56 -8.49 5.01 -10.90
N TYR A 57 -7.78 4.88 -12.00
CA TYR A 57 -6.63 3.99 -12.09
C TYR A 57 -5.61 4.52 -13.09
N ARG A 58 -4.38 4.08 -12.93
CA ARG A 58 -3.28 4.24 -13.86
C ARG A 58 -2.47 2.96 -13.91
N GLY A 59 -2.18 2.50 -15.11
CA GLY A 59 -1.44 1.27 -15.26
C GLY A 59 -0.68 1.19 -16.57
N GLU A 60 0.31 0.33 -16.57
CA GLU A 60 1.15 0.04 -17.72
C GLU A 60 1.26 -1.47 -17.95
N LYS A 61 1.71 -1.84 -19.12
CA LYS A 61 1.77 -3.24 -19.53
C LYS A 61 2.77 -4.02 -18.68
N SER A 62 2.27 -5.04 -17.95
CA SER A 62 3.06 -6.01 -17.20
C SER A 62 3.85 -5.48 -15.99
N TYR A 63 3.80 -4.18 -15.72
CA TYR A 63 4.49 -3.54 -14.60
C TYR A 63 3.56 -2.63 -13.80
N ASN A 64 3.93 -2.34 -12.55
CA ASN A 64 3.32 -1.32 -11.71
C ASN A 64 1.79 -1.27 -11.76
N GLY A 65 1.24 -0.09 -11.69
CA GLY A 65 -0.19 0.19 -11.76
C GLY A 65 -0.86 0.25 -10.41
N VAL A 66 -1.67 1.30 -10.24
CA VAL A 66 -2.46 1.57 -9.03
C VAL A 66 -3.89 1.88 -9.40
N ALA A 67 -4.84 1.47 -8.54
CA ALA A 67 -6.25 1.70 -8.79
C ALA A 67 -7.00 2.02 -7.50
N CYS A 68 -8.04 2.85 -7.63
CA CYS A 68 -9.12 3.06 -6.66
C CYS A 68 -10.42 2.57 -7.29
N ILE A 69 -11.12 1.68 -6.61
CA ILE A 69 -12.40 1.12 -6.99
C ILE A 69 -13.39 1.45 -5.87
N SER A 70 -14.45 2.21 -6.14
CA SER A 70 -15.32 2.80 -5.13
C SER A 70 -16.79 2.57 -5.40
N LYS A 71 -17.57 2.31 -4.32
CA LYS A 71 -19.03 2.35 -4.33
C LYS A 71 -19.58 3.76 -4.14
N VAL A 72 -18.78 4.64 -3.55
CA VAL A 72 -19.18 6.03 -3.27
C VAL A 72 -18.49 6.99 -4.23
N PRO A 73 -19.16 8.06 -4.63
CA PRO A 73 -18.53 9.05 -5.50
C PRO A 73 -17.34 9.72 -4.80
N PHE A 74 -16.31 10.00 -5.56
CA PHE A 74 -15.22 10.88 -5.17
C PHE A 74 -15.26 12.15 -6.02
N GLY A 75 -14.87 13.29 -5.41
CA GLY A 75 -14.91 14.60 -6.08
C GLY A 75 -13.67 14.80 -6.94
N ASP A 76 -12.56 15.14 -6.30
CA ASP A 76 -11.28 15.35 -6.97
C ASP A 76 -10.48 14.03 -7.01
N CYS A 77 -9.76 13.82 -8.10
CA CYS A 77 -8.85 12.69 -8.25
C CYS A 77 -7.72 13.08 -9.18
N GLY A 78 -6.56 12.47 -8.97
CA GLY A 78 -5.39 12.76 -9.77
C GLY A 78 -4.21 11.89 -9.40
N TYR A 79 -3.06 12.26 -9.92
CA TYR A 79 -1.81 11.57 -9.68
C TYR A 79 -0.62 12.53 -9.65
N LYS A 80 0.50 12.04 -9.17
CA LYS A 80 1.79 12.68 -9.31
C LYS A 80 2.79 11.66 -9.84
N ASN A 81 3.56 12.05 -10.84
CA ASN A 81 4.75 11.32 -11.25
C ASN A 81 5.88 11.70 -10.29
N TRP A 82 6.56 10.71 -9.76
CA TRP A 82 7.60 10.89 -8.77
C TRP A 82 8.96 10.80 -9.43
N HIS A 83 9.87 11.68 -9.03
CA HIS A 83 11.21 11.78 -9.60
C HIS A 83 11.21 11.91 -11.14
N ASP A 84 10.20 12.66 -11.65
CA ASP A 84 9.96 12.86 -13.09
C ASP A 84 9.84 11.57 -13.91
N ILE A 85 9.52 10.44 -13.24
CA ILE A 85 9.31 9.14 -13.89
C ILE A 85 7.82 8.84 -14.00
N GLU A 86 7.36 8.59 -15.22
CA GLU A 86 5.98 8.18 -15.49
C GLU A 86 5.88 6.64 -15.39
N ASP A 87 5.65 6.13 -14.17
CA ASP A 87 5.64 4.70 -13.87
C ASP A 87 4.42 4.21 -13.09
N CYS A 88 3.32 4.94 -13.12
CA CYS A 88 2.01 4.55 -12.60
C CYS A 88 2.02 4.04 -11.14
N ARG A 89 2.68 4.77 -10.22
CA ARG A 89 2.88 4.36 -8.82
C ARG A 89 2.06 5.13 -7.80
N HIS A 90 1.32 6.14 -8.23
CA HIS A 90 0.55 6.99 -7.34
C HIS A 90 -0.73 7.47 -7.99
N ILE A 91 -1.80 7.43 -7.22
CA ILE A 91 -3.07 8.14 -7.45
C ILE A 91 -3.59 8.69 -6.13
N PHE A 92 -4.45 9.69 -6.20
CA PHE A 92 -5.27 10.11 -5.08
C PHE A 92 -6.73 10.28 -5.49
N VAL A 93 -7.61 10.14 -4.52
CA VAL A 93 -9.03 10.47 -4.62
C VAL A 93 -9.45 11.27 -3.40
N LYS A 94 -10.41 12.19 -3.57
CA LYS A 94 -10.97 12.97 -2.47
C LYS A 94 -12.42 12.54 -2.22
N ILE A 95 -12.69 12.08 -1.01
CA ILE A 95 -14.04 11.69 -0.56
C ILE A 95 -14.42 12.58 0.60
N LYS A 96 -15.53 13.32 0.48
CA LYS A 96 -15.88 14.39 1.42
C LYS A 96 -14.70 15.39 1.53
N ASN A 97 -14.19 15.62 2.74
CA ASN A 97 -13.03 16.48 2.97
C ASN A 97 -11.74 15.69 3.29
N THR A 98 -11.68 14.42 2.91
CA THR A 98 -10.53 13.54 3.13
C THR A 98 -9.88 13.16 1.80
N THR A 99 -8.58 13.41 1.65
CA THR A 99 -7.80 12.94 0.50
C THR A 99 -7.13 11.61 0.84
N ILE A 100 -7.28 10.63 -0.04
CA ILE A 100 -6.71 9.29 0.14
C ILE A 100 -5.71 9.05 -0.99
N HIS A 101 -4.45 8.87 -0.62
CA HIS A 101 -3.35 8.59 -1.54
C HIS A 101 -3.04 7.10 -1.55
N ASN A 102 -3.03 6.52 -2.74
CA ASN A 102 -2.61 5.13 -2.98
C ASN A 102 -1.22 5.12 -3.59
N PHE A 103 -0.27 4.54 -2.87
CA PHE A 103 1.12 4.44 -3.29
C PHE A 103 1.56 3.01 -3.56
N TYR A 104 2.39 2.86 -4.57
CA TYR A 104 3.24 1.71 -4.83
C TYR A 104 4.69 2.17 -4.91
N VAL A 105 5.38 2.21 -3.77
CA VAL A 105 6.79 2.62 -3.70
C VAL A 105 7.67 1.60 -4.41
N PRO A 106 8.73 2.02 -5.15
CA PRO A 106 9.62 1.08 -5.81
C PRO A 106 10.20 0.02 -4.87
N ALA A 107 10.23 -1.24 -5.32
CA ALA A 107 10.75 -2.35 -4.50
C ALA A 107 12.25 -2.22 -4.18
N GLY A 108 13.04 -1.59 -5.07
CA GLY A 108 14.45 -1.32 -4.83
C GLY A 108 15.43 -2.41 -5.30
N GLY A 109 14.93 -3.55 -5.82
CA GLY A 109 15.79 -4.65 -6.28
C GLY A 109 16.43 -5.43 -5.13
N ASP A 110 17.60 -6.04 -5.36
CA ASP A 110 18.21 -6.97 -4.40
C ASP A 110 19.45 -6.39 -3.67
N ILE A 111 20.09 -5.35 -4.23
CA ILE A 111 21.32 -4.77 -3.67
C ILE A 111 21.01 -3.38 -3.08
N PRO A 112 21.19 -3.18 -1.76
CA PRO A 112 20.89 -1.92 -1.09
C PRO A 112 22.04 -0.89 -1.22
N ASP A 113 22.43 -0.59 -2.45
CA ASP A 113 23.50 0.37 -2.76
C ASP A 113 23.08 1.23 -3.94
N THR A 114 22.95 2.53 -3.71
CA THR A 114 22.51 3.52 -4.69
C THR A 114 23.54 3.77 -5.80
N THR A 115 24.81 3.38 -5.59
CA THR A 115 25.89 3.61 -6.56
C THR A 115 25.94 2.54 -7.65
N VAL A 116 25.47 1.33 -7.36
CA VAL A 116 25.51 0.17 -8.26
C VAL A 116 24.13 -0.37 -8.65
N ASN A 117 23.07 0.04 -7.94
CA ASN A 117 21.71 -0.42 -8.17
C ASN A 117 20.78 0.75 -8.44
N SER A 118 20.47 1.00 -9.70
CA SER A 118 19.57 2.07 -10.13
C SER A 118 18.14 1.92 -9.58
N LYS A 119 17.67 0.69 -9.32
CA LYS A 119 16.34 0.44 -8.70
C LYS A 119 16.32 0.88 -7.24
N PHE A 120 17.43 0.68 -6.53
CA PHE A 120 17.55 1.15 -5.15
C PHE A 120 17.68 2.67 -5.09
N LEU A 121 18.47 3.26 -6.01
CA LEU A 121 18.54 4.71 -6.17
C LEU A 121 17.16 5.32 -6.43
N HIS A 122 16.38 4.74 -7.35
CA HIS A 122 15.01 5.18 -7.64
C HIS A 122 14.13 5.15 -6.38
N LYS A 123 14.18 4.08 -5.60
CA LYS A 123 13.43 3.96 -4.34
C LYS A 123 13.79 5.06 -3.34
N ILE A 124 15.06 5.28 -3.10
CA ILE A 124 15.55 6.30 -2.17
C ILE A 124 15.17 7.71 -2.65
N SER A 125 15.31 7.99 -3.95
CA SER A 125 14.91 9.28 -4.54
C SER A 125 13.40 9.51 -4.45
N PHE A 126 12.59 8.47 -4.68
CA PHE A 126 11.15 8.51 -4.53
C PHE A 126 10.73 8.91 -3.11
N LEU A 127 11.32 8.27 -2.10
CA LEU A 127 11.01 8.55 -0.69
C LEU A 127 11.45 9.96 -0.26
N ARG A 128 12.61 10.43 -0.72
CA ARG A 128 13.06 11.81 -0.46
C ARG A 128 12.12 12.85 -1.05
N GLU A 129 11.61 12.59 -2.25
CA GLU A 129 10.61 13.47 -2.85
C GLU A 129 9.28 13.41 -2.10
N MET A 130 8.86 12.24 -1.63
CA MET A 130 7.68 12.11 -0.76
C MET A 130 7.84 12.92 0.53
N GLU A 131 8.97 12.81 1.19
CA GLU A 131 9.29 13.56 2.41
C GLU A 131 9.18 15.07 2.18
N ASN A 132 9.86 15.59 1.15
CA ASN A 132 9.82 17.01 0.80
C ASN A 132 8.40 17.47 0.47
N TRP A 133 7.67 16.72 -0.34
CA TRP A 133 6.29 17.03 -0.72
C TRP A 133 5.34 17.08 0.50
N LEU A 134 5.55 16.24 1.51
CA LEU A 134 4.74 16.22 2.72
C LEU A 134 5.11 17.38 3.68
N ARG A 135 6.38 17.74 3.75
CA ARG A 135 6.87 18.85 4.58
C ARG A 135 6.24 20.19 4.20
N ASP A 136 5.96 20.39 2.92
CA ASP A 136 5.38 21.61 2.38
C ASP A 136 3.85 21.68 2.55
N LYS A 137 3.21 20.63 3.05
CA LYS A 137 1.76 20.60 3.21
C LYS A 137 1.28 21.23 4.51
N PRO A 138 0.08 21.85 4.51
CA PRO A 138 -0.53 22.36 5.74
C PRO A 138 -0.76 21.27 6.79
N SER A 139 -0.59 21.59 8.06
CA SER A 139 -0.75 20.62 9.16
C SER A 139 -2.22 20.25 9.48
N ASN A 140 -3.18 21.09 9.08
CA ASN A 140 -4.62 20.93 9.37
C ASN A 140 -5.40 20.18 8.28
N ARG A 141 -4.75 19.31 7.53
CA ARG A 141 -5.36 18.54 6.46
C ARG A 141 -5.95 17.22 6.95
N ASN A 142 -6.89 16.68 6.18
CA ASN A 142 -7.43 15.34 6.37
C ASN A 142 -6.90 14.45 5.25
N GLU A 143 -5.89 13.66 5.57
CA GLU A 143 -5.24 12.79 4.59
C GLU A 143 -5.02 11.38 5.12
N ILE A 144 -5.10 10.43 4.19
CA ILE A 144 -4.71 9.03 4.35
C ILE A 144 -3.68 8.71 3.28
N ILE A 145 -2.58 8.10 3.67
CA ILE A 145 -1.64 7.42 2.77
C ILE A 145 -1.79 5.92 3.00
N LEU A 146 -1.99 5.17 1.94
CA LEU A 146 -2.07 3.72 1.99
C LEU A 146 -1.37 3.08 0.78
N GLY A 147 -1.12 1.79 0.91
CA GLY A 147 -0.57 0.99 -0.17
C GLY A 147 0.69 0.24 0.21
N ASP A 148 1.35 -0.30 -0.81
CA ASP A 148 2.62 -1.00 -0.67
C ASP A 148 3.78 0.00 -0.70
N LEU A 149 4.34 0.29 0.48
CA LEU A 149 5.50 1.17 0.61
C LEU A 149 6.83 0.42 0.52
N ASN A 150 6.78 -0.91 0.35
CA ASN A 150 7.95 -1.77 0.13
C ASN A 150 9.05 -1.68 1.20
N ILE A 151 8.73 -1.18 2.39
CA ILE A 151 9.67 -1.05 3.53
C ILE A 151 8.99 -1.47 4.82
N ALA A 152 9.69 -2.27 5.61
CA ALA A 152 9.31 -2.67 6.95
C ALA A 152 10.15 -1.84 7.96
N PRO A 153 9.62 -0.73 8.54
CA PRO A 153 10.44 0.25 9.25
C PRO A 153 10.92 -0.21 10.63
N LEU A 154 10.17 -1.07 11.33
CA LEU A 154 10.46 -1.41 12.72
C LEU A 154 11.02 -2.84 12.85
N PRO A 155 11.75 -3.16 13.94
CA PRO A 155 12.23 -4.52 14.23
C PRO A 155 11.11 -5.57 14.26
N ASP A 156 9.92 -5.18 14.71
CA ASP A 156 8.74 -6.06 14.81
C ASP A 156 7.92 -6.12 13.51
N ASP A 157 8.34 -5.38 12.47
CA ASP A 157 7.78 -5.44 11.12
C ASP A 157 8.41 -6.54 10.26
N VAL A 158 9.39 -7.25 10.79
CA VAL A 158 10.11 -8.31 10.09
C VAL A 158 10.29 -9.55 10.97
N TRP A 159 10.37 -10.70 10.31
CA TRP A 159 10.58 -11.96 11.01
C TRP A 159 11.91 -12.00 11.79
N SER A 160 12.97 -11.31 11.32
CA SER A 160 14.26 -11.20 11.99
C SER A 160 14.96 -9.89 11.62
N HIS A 161 14.93 -8.92 12.52
CA HIS A 161 15.63 -7.64 12.37
C HIS A 161 17.13 -7.85 12.05
N LYS A 162 17.83 -8.65 12.86
CA LYS A 162 19.27 -8.89 12.70
C LYS A 162 19.66 -9.44 11.33
N GLN A 163 18.84 -10.35 10.75
CA GLN A 163 19.17 -10.96 9.46
C GLN A 163 18.81 -10.06 8.28
N LEU A 164 17.91 -9.09 8.46
CA LEU A 164 17.41 -8.24 7.39
C LEU A 164 18.02 -6.83 7.35
N LEU A 165 18.91 -6.47 8.27
CA LEU A 165 19.56 -5.16 8.32
C LEU A 165 20.29 -4.75 7.02
N ASN A 166 20.75 -5.71 6.24
CA ASN A 166 21.42 -5.48 4.95
C ASN A 166 20.59 -5.98 3.76
N VAL A 167 19.28 -6.15 3.96
CA VAL A 167 18.37 -6.64 2.91
C VAL A 167 17.41 -5.54 2.52
N VAL A 168 17.28 -5.29 1.23
CA VAL A 168 16.33 -4.32 0.69
C VAL A 168 14.94 -4.54 1.31
N SER A 169 14.27 -3.47 1.64
CA SER A 169 13.05 -3.32 2.42
C SER A 169 13.21 -3.21 3.94
N HIS A 170 14.44 -3.38 4.49
CA HIS A 170 14.67 -3.23 5.93
C HIS A 170 16.08 -2.70 6.27
N THR A 171 16.75 -2.07 5.32
CA THR A 171 18.04 -1.42 5.59
C THR A 171 17.83 -0.15 6.44
N PRO A 172 18.79 0.25 7.28
CA PRO A 172 18.68 1.48 8.07
C PRO A 172 18.34 2.71 7.19
N GLN A 173 18.98 2.84 6.02
CA GLN A 173 18.71 3.93 5.10
C GLN A 173 17.24 4.00 4.65
N GLU A 174 16.61 2.85 4.40
CA GLU A 174 15.19 2.79 3.99
C GLU A 174 14.26 3.06 5.17
N THR A 175 14.54 2.41 6.31
CA THR A 175 13.68 2.51 7.50
C THR A 175 13.67 3.92 8.07
N ASP A 176 14.83 4.56 8.19
CA ASP A 176 14.96 5.93 8.69
C ASP A 176 14.20 6.90 7.76
N LEU A 177 14.44 6.78 6.44
CA LEU A 177 13.80 7.65 5.46
C LEU A 177 12.27 7.45 5.41
N LEU A 178 11.76 6.22 5.58
CA LEU A 178 10.32 5.98 5.65
C LEU A 178 9.69 6.60 6.91
N LEU A 179 10.40 6.54 8.05
CA LEU A 179 9.97 7.22 9.28
C LEU A 179 10.01 8.74 9.13
N ASP A 180 11.01 9.29 8.43
CA ASP A 180 11.06 10.72 8.10
C ASP A 180 9.86 11.14 7.23
N VAL A 181 9.46 10.32 6.25
CA VAL A 181 8.24 10.53 5.45
C VAL A 181 6.99 10.57 6.33
N LEU A 182 6.85 9.60 7.25
CA LEU A 182 5.73 9.53 8.20
C LEU A 182 5.65 10.80 9.05
N HIS A 183 6.77 11.21 9.66
CA HIS A 183 6.85 12.35 10.56
C HIS A 183 6.66 13.69 9.84
N SER A 184 7.28 13.86 8.66
CA SER A 184 7.12 15.06 7.83
C SER A 184 5.67 15.29 7.43
N GLY A 185 4.92 14.21 7.24
CA GLY A 185 3.49 14.27 6.98
C GLY A 185 2.63 14.42 8.22
N SER A 186 3.18 14.36 9.44
CA SER A 186 2.42 14.32 10.70
C SER A 186 1.35 13.21 10.69
N PHE A 187 1.70 12.06 10.16
CA PHE A 187 0.83 10.88 10.11
C PHE A 187 1.02 9.98 11.32
N GLU A 188 -0.04 9.24 11.62
CA GLU A 188 -0.04 8.12 12.56
C GLU A 188 -0.17 6.80 11.79
N ASP A 189 0.64 5.80 12.15
CA ASP A 189 0.58 4.46 11.58
C ASP A 189 -0.61 3.70 12.19
N LEU A 190 -1.69 3.56 11.43
CA LEU A 190 -2.92 2.94 11.89
C LEU A 190 -2.73 1.46 12.22
N ILE A 191 -1.84 0.77 11.52
CA ILE A 191 -1.57 -0.64 11.82
C ILE A 191 -0.92 -0.73 13.21
N ARG A 192 0.07 0.11 13.51
CA ARG A 192 0.74 0.11 14.81
C ARG A 192 -0.11 0.67 15.94
N GLN A 193 -1.11 1.47 15.64
CA GLN A 193 -2.12 1.90 16.62
C GLN A 193 -2.96 0.71 17.12
N PHE A 194 -3.29 -0.27 16.27
CA PHE A 194 -4.11 -1.43 16.60
C PHE A 194 -3.29 -2.69 16.96
N PHE A 195 -2.07 -2.78 16.47
CA PHE A 195 -1.11 -3.86 16.72
C PHE A 195 0.20 -3.25 17.26
N PRO A 196 0.21 -2.81 18.54
CA PRO A 196 1.38 -2.14 19.11
C PRO A 196 2.59 -3.08 19.22
N ILE A 197 3.78 -2.50 19.23
CA ILE A 197 5.00 -3.26 19.55
C ILE A 197 4.89 -3.85 20.96
N PRO A 198 5.41 -5.06 21.21
CA PRO A 198 6.28 -5.88 20.34
C PRO A 198 5.52 -6.89 19.45
N GLU A 199 4.25 -6.68 19.13
CA GLU A 199 3.51 -7.60 18.27
C GLU A 199 4.10 -7.61 16.85
N LYS A 200 4.47 -8.80 16.36
CA LYS A 200 4.93 -8.96 14.97
C LYS A 200 3.78 -8.94 14.02
N VAL A 201 3.86 -8.05 13.04
CA VAL A 201 2.83 -7.86 12.03
C VAL A 201 3.46 -7.95 10.64
N PHE A 202 2.85 -8.77 9.77
CA PHE A 202 3.33 -8.96 8.42
C PHE A 202 2.19 -8.86 7.42
N SER A 203 2.49 -8.30 6.24
CA SER A 203 1.56 -8.20 5.12
C SER A 203 2.06 -8.92 3.86
N TRP A 204 3.32 -9.36 3.86
CA TRP A 204 4.00 -9.97 2.73
C TRP A 204 4.81 -11.21 3.15
N TRP A 205 4.79 -12.26 2.30
CA TRP A 205 5.63 -13.48 2.41
C TRP A 205 6.09 -13.91 1.02
N SER A 206 7.41 -14.09 0.87
CA SER A 206 8.00 -14.52 -0.39
C SER A 206 7.36 -15.78 -0.95
N TYR A 207 7.13 -15.83 -2.27
CA TYR A 207 6.73 -17.07 -2.98
C TYR A 207 7.75 -18.19 -2.87
N ARG A 208 9.02 -17.87 -2.61
CA ARG A 208 10.07 -18.87 -2.39
C ARG A 208 9.87 -19.67 -1.10
N SER A 209 9.10 -19.14 -0.16
CA SER A 209 8.73 -19.85 1.08
C SER A 209 7.54 -20.76 0.82
N LYS A 210 7.81 -22.03 0.47
CA LYS A 210 6.74 -23.01 0.21
C LYS A 210 5.88 -23.25 1.45
N ASP A 211 6.47 -23.28 2.62
CA ASP A 211 5.79 -23.40 3.91
C ASP A 211 5.78 -22.02 4.62
N TRP A 212 5.16 -21.05 3.96
CA TRP A 212 5.09 -19.68 4.44
C TRP A 212 4.39 -19.55 5.79
N ARG A 213 3.39 -20.37 6.04
CA ARG A 213 2.58 -20.33 7.27
C ARG A 213 3.37 -20.82 8.49
N HIS A 214 4.12 -21.88 8.36
CA HIS A 214 4.93 -22.44 9.45
C HIS A 214 6.22 -21.63 9.69
N SER A 215 6.92 -21.28 8.62
CA SER A 215 8.15 -20.48 8.73
C SER A 215 7.91 -19.06 9.18
N ASP A 216 6.74 -18.52 8.86
CA ASP A 216 6.25 -17.15 9.12
C ASP A 216 7.31 -16.04 8.88
N ARG A 217 8.15 -16.22 7.83
CA ARG A 217 9.19 -15.26 7.45
C ARG A 217 8.61 -14.11 6.67
N GLY A 218 7.71 -13.36 7.31
CA GLY A 218 7.00 -12.23 6.73
C GLY A 218 7.70 -10.89 6.94
N ARG A 219 7.18 -9.87 6.25
CA ARG A 219 7.51 -8.45 6.40
C ARG A 219 6.23 -7.63 6.33
N ARG A 220 6.16 -6.51 7.02
CA ARG A 220 5.10 -5.53 6.86
C ARG A 220 5.53 -4.50 5.81
N LEU A 221 5.10 -4.67 4.58
CA LEU A 221 5.42 -3.78 3.45
C LEU A 221 4.27 -2.85 3.09
N ASP A 222 3.05 -3.24 3.45
CA ASP A 222 1.82 -2.47 3.21
C ASP A 222 1.47 -1.66 4.45
N HIS A 223 1.07 -0.42 4.23
CA HIS A 223 0.84 0.56 5.28
C HIS A 223 -0.50 1.28 5.10
N ILE A 224 -1.05 1.76 6.19
CA ILE A 224 -2.15 2.73 6.21
C ILE A 224 -1.81 3.77 7.26
N TRP A 225 -1.55 4.99 6.82
CA TRP A 225 -1.25 6.14 7.66
C TRP A 225 -2.34 7.19 7.54
N ALA A 226 -2.65 7.86 8.62
CA ALA A 226 -3.65 8.92 8.62
C ALA A 226 -3.19 10.12 9.46
N THR A 227 -3.61 11.31 9.06
CA THR A 227 -3.46 12.50 9.89
C THR A 227 -4.26 12.35 11.19
N ASN A 228 -3.84 13.02 12.25
CA ASN A 228 -4.42 12.89 13.60
C ASN A 228 -5.95 13.09 13.67
N SER A 229 -6.51 13.98 12.85
CA SER A 229 -7.96 14.20 12.75
C SER A 229 -8.71 12.97 12.26
N ILE A 230 -8.06 12.15 11.43
CA ILE A 230 -8.61 10.95 10.81
C ILE A 230 -8.29 9.71 11.66
N SER A 231 -7.08 9.58 12.20
CA SER A 231 -6.64 8.42 12.97
C SER A 231 -7.54 8.13 14.17
N LYS A 232 -8.03 9.17 14.84
CA LYS A 232 -8.97 9.07 15.97
C LYS A 232 -10.36 8.55 15.60
N ARG A 233 -10.68 8.45 14.31
CA ARG A 233 -11.98 7.98 13.78
C ARG A 233 -11.92 6.56 13.26
N VAL A 234 -10.78 5.90 13.45
CA VAL A 234 -10.60 4.50 13.07
C VAL A 234 -11.14 3.61 14.18
N SER A 235 -12.04 2.70 13.83
CA SER A 235 -12.63 1.76 14.78
C SER A 235 -12.03 0.36 14.68
N LYS A 236 -11.41 0.00 13.54
CA LYS A 236 -10.86 -1.34 13.34
C LYS A 236 -9.80 -1.34 12.25
N VAL A 237 -8.76 -2.14 12.46
CA VAL A 237 -7.79 -2.56 11.42
C VAL A 237 -7.73 -4.08 11.42
N ASN A 238 -7.75 -4.69 10.23
CA ASN A 238 -7.68 -6.14 10.07
C ASN A 238 -6.73 -6.52 8.94
N ILE A 239 -5.81 -7.43 9.21
CA ILE A 239 -4.88 -7.99 8.23
C ILE A 239 -5.38 -9.38 7.84
N LEU A 240 -5.78 -9.54 6.58
CA LEU A 240 -6.44 -10.74 6.10
C LEU A 240 -5.42 -11.82 5.71
N LYS A 241 -4.64 -12.28 6.71
CA LYS A 241 -3.50 -13.19 6.55
C LYS A 241 -3.87 -14.48 5.79
N ASP A 242 -5.10 -14.98 5.96
CA ASP A 242 -5.56 -16.21 5.30
C ASP A 242 -5.59 -16.10 3.77
N ALA A 243 -5.69 -14.89 3.22
CA ALA A 243 -5.66 -14.67 1.77
C ALA A 243 -4.34 -15.16 1.13
N ARG A 244 -3.22 -15.19 1.88
CA ARG A 244 -1.94 -15.73 1.43
C ARG A 244 -1.98 -17.25 1.18
N GLY A 245 -2.94 -17.96 1.78
CA GLY A 245 -3.14 -19.41 1.62
C GLY A 245 -4.17 -19.81 0.56
N TRP A 246 -4.76 -18.87 -0.18
CA TRP A 246 -5.74 -19.20 -1.22
C TRP A 246 -5.08 -19.74 -2.49
N ASP A 247 -5.89 -20.23 -3.44
CA ASP A 247 -5.36 -20.68 -4.73
C ASP A 247 -4.78 -19.50 -5.52
N LYS A 248 -3.56 -19.65 -6.04
CA LYS A 248 -2.84 -18.61 -6.80
C LYS A 248 -2.82 -17.24 -6.11
N PRO A 249 -2.40 -17.16 -4.83
CA PRO A 249 -2.50 -15.93 -4.05
C PRO A 249 -1.53 -14.85 -4.54
N SER A 250 -1.73 -13.62 -4.09
CA SER A 250 -0.65 -12.63 -4.05
C SER A 250 0.35 -13.02 -2.96
N ASP A 251 1.58 -12.55 -3.05
CA ASP A 251 2.57 -12.60 -1.97
C ASP A 251 2.26 -11.59 -0.86
N HIS A 252 1.41 -10.60 -1.14
CA HIS A 252 0.80 -9.70 -0.15
C HIS A 252 -0.59 -10.15 0.27
N VAL A 253 -1.02 -9.73 1.45
CA VAL A 253 -2.39 -9.93 1.94
C VAL A 253 -3.13 -8.59 2.04
N PRO A 254 -4.47 -8.60 1.87
CA PRO A 254 -5.26 -7.39 2.01
C PRO A 254 -5.24 -6.86 3.45
N ILE A 255 -5.28 -5.53 3.59
CA ILE A 255 -5.47 -4.85 4.88
C ILE A 255 -6.76 -4.03 4.78
N LEU A 256 -7.64 -4.22 5.76
CA LEU A 256 -8.91 -3.54 5.87
C LEU A 256 -8.88 -2.56 7.05
N VAL A 257 -9.38 -1.35 6.85
CA VAL A 257 -9.64 -0.38 7.92
C VAL A 257 -11.11 0.03 7.90
N GLU A 258 -11.73 0.09 9.09
CA GLU A 258 -13.04 0.70 9.28
C GLU A 258 -12.87 2.09 9.89
N ILE A 259 -13.37 3.12 9.18
CA ILE A 259 -13.08 4.51 9.48
C ILE A 259 -14.26 5.42 9.15
N GLU A 260 -14.44 6.49 9.91
CA GLU A 260 -15.36 7.57 9.58
C GLU A 260 -14.59 8.71 8.90
N LEU A 261 -14.89 8.94 7.59
CA LEU A 261 -14.31 10.05 6.83
C LEU A 261 -15.08 11.36 7.08
N VAL A 262 -14.35 12.46 7.10
CA VAL A 262 -14.86 13.83 7.26
C VAL A 262 -15.00 14.55 5.94
#